data_7693c1d0ae166c36e3206e0af530c678
#
_entry.id   7693c1d0ae166c36e3206e0af530c678
#
_cell.length_a   1.000
_cell.length_b   1.000
_cell.length_c   1.000
_cell.angle_alpha   90.00
_cell.angle_beta   90.00
_cell.angle_gamma   90.00
#
_symmetry.space_group_name_H-M   'P 1'
#
loop_
_entity.id
_entity.type
_entity.pdbx_description
1 polymer ?
#
loop_
_entity_poly.entity_id
_entity_poly.type
_entity_poly.pdbx_seq_one_letter_code
_entity_poly.pdbx_strand_id
1 'polypeptide(L)'
;RPSRLPYALIAVGCALVLFIAAVVGYVNRSVDVELNGQKTAVRVGSTLQNLIDDQELADTYDAGDLLAVDDSVLKRHGGEKLSVKVDGKRVKQGKWDSRELEGGEKVTVKDGRNAYEKHEVQATTIEPKLKVEGTGAIEYVKTWGVQGRSEVWVGERSGKTQDRGEVVPATDCVVECASV
;
A
#
# COMPACT_ATOMS: atom_id res chain seq x y z
N ARG A 1 45.58 40.50 -41.24
CA ARG A 1 44.86 40.37 -39.95
C ARG A 1 44.61 38.91 -39.79
N PRO A 2 45.12 38.22 -38.73
CA PRO A 2 44.81 36.84 -38.49
C PRO A 2 43.29 36.73 -38.14
N SER A 3 42.61 35.82 -38.83
CA SER A 3 41.18 35.57 -38.61
C SER A 3 40.98 35.05 -37.19
N ARG A 4 40.16 35.71 -36.40
CA ARG A 4 39.82 35.30 -35.01
C ARG A 4 38.91 34.06 -34.97
N LEU A 5 38.48 33.56 -36.15
CA LEU A 5 37.59 32.42 -36.29
C LEU A 5 38.11 31.11 -35.66
N PRO A 6 39.39 30.70 -35.84
CA PRO A 6 39.84 29.43 -35.27
C PRO A 6 39.89 29.44 -33.74
N TYR A 7 40.19 30.59 -33.13
CA TYR A 7 40.20 30.67 -31.65
C TYR A 7 38.81 30.60 -31.04
N ALA A 8 37.80 31.13 -31.72
CA ALA A 8 36.40 31.04 -31.28
C ALA A 8 35.90 29.61 -31.33
N LEU A 9 36.21 28.85 -32.37
CA LEU A 9 35.83 27.43 -32.48
C LEU A 9 36.52 26.54 -31.42
N ILE A 10 37.81 26.82 -31.14
CA ILE A 10 38.54 26.12 -30.08
C ILE A 10 37.92 26.44 -28.71
N ALA A 11 37.61 27.70 -28.43
CA ALA A 11 36.97 28.10 -27.15
C ALA A 11 35.59 27.43 -26.94
N VAL A 12 34.76 27.37 -27.98
CA VAL A 12 33.46 26.67 -27.92
C VAL A 12 33.64 25.17 -27.71
N GLY A 13 34.63 24.56 -28.40
CA GLY A 13 34.95 23.14 -28.21
C GLY A 13 35.40 22.82 -26.77
N CYS A 14 36.28 23.63 -26.20
CA CYS A 14 36.73 23.47 -24.82
C CYS A 14 35.58 23.67 -23.81
N ALA A 15 34.71 24.65 -24.02
CA ALA A 15 33.53 24.87 -23.15
C ALA A 15 32.57 23.68 -23.19
N LEU A 16 32.36 23.11 -24.38
CA LEU A 16 31.51 21.93 -24.53
C LEU A 16 32.09 20.70 -23.80
N VAL A 17 33.40 20.46 -23.94
CA VAL A 17 34.07 19.34 -23.24
C VAL A 17 34.00 19.51 -21.73
N LEU A 18 34.24 20.73 -21.21
CA LEU A 18 34.15 21.02 -19.79
C LEU A 18 32.71 20.86 -19.28
N PHE A 19 31.71 21.26 -20.05
CA PHE A 19 30.30 21.06 -19.72
C PHE A 19 29.95 19.59 -19.66
N ILE A 20 30.35 18.81 -20.66
CA ILE A 20 30.12 17.34 -20.67
C ILE A 20 30.83 16.69 -19.49
N ALA A 21 32.07 17.05 -19.18
CA ALA A 21 32.78 16.51 -18.02
C ALA A 21 32.11 16.87 -16.69
N ALA A 22 31.55 18.07 -16.55
CA ALA A 22 30.81 18.51 -15.39
C ALA A 22 29.48 17.71 -15.23
N VAL A 23 28.78 17.51 -16.34
CA VAL A 23 27.54 16.72 -16.35
C VAL A 23 27.83 15.26 -15.99
N VAL A 24 28.84 14.64 -16.60
CA VAL A 24 29.26 13.26 -16.30
C VAL A 24 29.69 13.13 -14.84
N GLY A 25 30.46 14.12 -14.33
CA GLY A 25 30.86 14.13 -12.91
C GLY A 25 29.70 14.31 -11.96
N TYR A 26 28.67 15.05 -12.36
CA TYR A 26 27.45 15.21 -11.54
C TYR A 26 26.60 13.93 -11.52
N VAL A 27 26.37 13.33 -12.69
CA VAL A 27 25.56 12.09 -12.85
C VAL A 27 26.22 10.88 -12.18
N ASN A 28 27.55 10.85 -12.08
CA ASN A 28 28.28 9.77 -11.40
C ASN A 28 28.45 9.99 -9.88
N ARG A 29 27.87 11.04 -9.30
CA ARG A 29 27.91 11.20 -7.85
C ARG A 29 27.04 10.13 -7.20
N SER A 30 27.57 9.54 -6.14
CA SER A 30 26.85 8.63 -5.26
C SER A 30 26.50 9.30 -3.94
N VAL A 31 25.41 8.89 -3.35
CA VAL A 31 25.00 9.22 -1.98
C VAL A 31 24.87 7.94 -1.19
N ASP A 32 25.12 7.99 0.10
CA ASP A 32 24.95 6.84 0.97
C ASP A 32 23.52 6.80 1.52
N VAL A 33 22.87 5.66 1.39
CA VAL A 33 21.60 5.33 2.06
C VAL A 33 21.86 4.19 3.05
N GLU A 34 21.04 4.08 4.07
CA GLU A 34 21.12 2.99 5.04
C GLU A 34 20.11 1.89 4.65
N LEU A 35 20.57 0.81 4.01
CA LEU A 35 19.74 -0.34 3.66
C LEU A 35 19.81 -1.39 4.76
N ASN A 36 18.71 -1.64 5.46
CA ASN A 36 18.62 -2.60 6.58
C ASN A 36 19.75 -2.44 7.62
N GLY A 37 20.17 -1.19 7.90
CA GLY A 37 21.21 -0.88 8.84
C GLY A 37 22.63 -0.87 8.25
N GLN A 38 22.79 -1.18 6.97
CA GLN A 38 24.07 -1.13 6.25
C GLN A 38 24.11 0.06 5.30
N LYS A 39 25.26 0.77 5.29
CA LYS A 39 25.47 1.84 4.33
C LYS A 39 25.67 1.29 2.93
N THR A 40 24.86 1.75 2.01
CA THR A 40 24.86 1.36 0.59
C THR A 40 24.96 2.62 -0.25
N ALA A 41 25.95 2.66 -1.15
CA ALA A 41 26.09 3.78 -2.08
C ALA A 41 25.12 3.62 -3.25
N VAL A 42 24.31 4.64 -3.52
CA VAL A 42 23.41 4.72 -4.66
C VAL A 42 23.76 5.95 -5.51
N ARG A 43 23.51 5.91 -6.81
CA ARG A 43 23.72 7.08 -7.67
C ARG A 43 22.73 8.17 -7.33
N VAL A 44 23.16 9.43 -7.46
CA VAL A 44 22.25 10.58 -7.35
C VAL A 44 21.11 10.44 -8.38
N GLY A 45 19.88 10.59 -7.94
CA GLY A 45 18.69 10.42 -8.79
C GLY A 45 18.25 8.94 -8.99
N SER A 46 18.91 7.98 -8.32
CA SER A 46 18.42 6.60 -8.31
C SER A 46 17.10 6.51 -7.57
N THR A 47 16.20 5.71 -8.12
CA THR A 47 14.90 5.43 -7.50
C THR A 47 15.00 4.26 -6.54
N LEU A 48 13.96 4.08 -5.73
CA LEU A 48 13.83 2.94 -4.85
C LEU A 48 13.80 1.62 -5.65
N GLN A 49 13.22 1.62 -6.86
CA GLN A 49 13.24 0.45 -7.75
C GLN A 49 14.68 0.10 -8.16
N ASN A 50 15.49 1.10 -8.55
CA ASN A 50 16.90 0.86 -8.90
C ASN A 50 17.67 0.20 -7.75
N LEU A 51 17.49 0.70 -6.51
CA LEU A 51 18.14 0.08 -5.34
C LEU A 51 17.70 -1.39 -5.14
N ILE A 52 16.42 -1.68 -5.32
CA ILE A 52 15.87 -3.05 -5.18
C ILE A 52 16.48 -3.98 -6.23
N ASP A 53 16.59 -3.52 -7.47
CA ASP A 53 17.11 -4.30 -8.59
C ASP A 53 18.64 -4.46 -8.49
N ASP A 54 19.39 -3.39 -8.21
CA ASP A 54 20.84 -3.42 -8.07
C ASP A 54 21.33 -4.30 -6.93
N GLN A 55 20.52 -4.44 -5.87
CA GLN A 55 20.84 -5.28 -4.70
C GLN A 55 20.14 -6.65 -4.75
N GLU A 56 19.47 -6.99 -5.87
CA GLU A 56 18.75 -8.27 -6.06
C GLU A 56 17.82 -8.63 -4.88
N LEU A 57 17.19 -7.58 -4.28
CA LEU A 57 16.40 -7.77 -3.07
C LEU A 57 15.15 -8.60 -3.31
N ALA A 58 14.61 -8.60 -4.53
CA ALA A 58 13.46 -9.43 -4.89
C ALA A 58 13.76 -10.94 -4.84
N ASP A 59 15.04 -11.33 -4.99
CA ASP A 59 15.47 -12.72 -4.93
C ASP A 59 15.90 -13.14 -3.51
N THR A 60 16.14 -12.15 -2.65
CA THR A 60 16.58 -12.36 -1.26
C THR A 60 15.41 -12.56 -0.30
N TYR A 61 14.26 -11.94 -0.58
CA TYR A 61 13.09 -11.92 0.29
C TYR A 61 11.90 -12.66 -0.34
N ASP A 62 11.10 -13.31 0.49
CA ASP A 62 9.91 -14.02 0.03
C ASP A 62 8.75 -13.06 -0.27
N ALA A 63 8.06 -13.29 -1.37
CA ALA A 63 6.83 -12.58 -1.69
C ALA A 63 5.66 -13.10 -0.84
N GLY A 64 4.75 -12.22 -0.45
CA GLY A 64 3.51 -12.60 0.22
C GLY A 64 2.55 -13.36 -0.68
N ASP A 65 1.53 -13.98 -0.10
CA ASP A 65 0.50 -14.72 -0.82
C ASP A 65 -0.66 -13.82 -1.26
N LEU A 66 -1.31 -14.17 -2.35
CA LEU A 66 -2.61 -13.62 -2.74
C LEU A 66 -3.71 -14.43 -2.06
N LEU A 67 -4.50 -13.75 -1.24
CA LEU A 67 -5.59 -14.34 -0.47
C LEU A 67 -6.95 -14.02 -1.08
N ALA A 68 -7.88 -14.95 -0.95
CA ALA A 68 -9.30 -14.68 -1.12
C ALA A 68 -9.83 -13.89 0.08
N VAL A 69 -11.05 -13.39 -0.03
CA VAL A 69 -11.71 -12.62 1.04
C VAL A 69 -11.92 -13.42 2.34
N ASP A 70 -11.93 -14.75 2.26
CA ASP A 70 -12.04 -15.68 3.39
C ASP A 70 -10.68 -16.16 3.94
N ASP A 71 -9.58 -15.46 3.63
CA ASP A 71 -8.21 -15.77 4.01
C ASP A 71 -7.61 -17.04 3.34
N SER A 72 -8.34 -17.74 2.50
CA SER A 72 -7.78 -18.87 1.76
C SER A 72 -6.78 -18.40 0.71
N VAL A 73 -5.70 -19.18 0.51
CA VAL A 73 -4.66 -18.85 -0.44
C VAL A 73 -5.12 -19.12 -1.86
N LEU A 74 -5.23 -18.08 -2.68
CA LEU A 74 -5.52 -18.18 -4.12
C LEU A 74 -4.27 -18.45 -4.93
N LYS A 75 -3.16 -17.81 -4.55
CA LYS A 75 -1.89 -17.97 -5.24
C LYS A 75 -0.73 -17.71 -4.27
N ARG A 76 0.14 -18.70 -4.12
CA ARG A 76 1.40 -18.53 -3.38
C ARG A 76 2.29 -17.54 -4.10
N HIS A 77 2.98 -16.69 -3.34
CA HIS A 77 3.85 -15.61 -3.83
C HIS A 77 3.14 -14.65 -4.80
N GLY A 78 1.80 -14.57 -4.72
CA GLY A 78 0.97 -13.70 -5.57
C GLY A 78 0.59 -12.37 -4.95
N GLY A 79 1.04 -12.11 -3.72
CA GLY A 79 0.83 -10.87 -2.99
C GLY A 79 1.86 -9.78 -3.32
N GLU A 80 2.23 -8.98 -2.35
CA GLU A 80 3.29 -7.98 -2.51
C GLU A 80 4.66 -8.68 -2.61
N LYS A 81 5.50 -8.23 -3.53
CA LYS A 81 6.86 -8.80 -3.69
C LYS A 81 7.71 -8.52 -2.46
N LEU A 82 7.72 -7.27 -2.00
CA LEU A 82 8.53 -6.81 -0.87
C LEU A 82 7.72 -5.82 -0.01
N SER A 83 8.02 -5.79 1.28
CA SER A 83 7.56 -4.73 2.18
C SER A 83 8.68 -3.72 2.40
N VAL A 84 8.55 -2.54 1.79
CA VAL A 84 9.58 -1.51 1.80
C VAL A 84 9.13 -0.29 2.61
N LYS A 85 10.02 0.20 3.47
CA LYS A 85 9.85 1.46 4.20
C LYS A 85 11.05 2.36 3.96
N VAL A 86 10.79 3.66 3.76
CA VAL A 86 11.82 4.71 3.72
C VAL A 86 11.53 5.64 4.90
N ASP A 87 12.52 5.84 5.75
CA ASP A 87 12.40 6.61 7.02
C ASP A 87 11.18 6.19 7.88
N GLY A 88 10.96 4.87 7.96
CA GLY A 88 9.85 4.29 8.70
C GLY A 88 8.49 4.35 8.00
N LYS A 89 8.35 5.10 6.90
CA LYS A 89 7.11 5.20 6.13
C LYS A 89 7.06 4.15 5.02
N ARG A 90 5.95 3.43 4.93
CA ARG A 90 5.77 2.41 3.89
C ARG A 90 5.61 3.04 2.50
N VAL A 91 6.36 2.50 1.54
CA VAL A 91 6.24 2.86 0.12
C VAL A 91 5.62 1.68 -0.64
N LYS A 92 4.45 1.91 -1.25
CA LYS A 92 3.76 0.87 -2.05
C LYS A 92 4.57 0.55 -3.31
N GLN A 93 4.53 -0.70 -3.77
CA GLN A 93 5.28 -1.19 -4.94
C GLN A 93 5.08 -0.32 -6.19
N GLY A 94 3.87 0.14 -6.49
CA GLY A 94 3.60 1.02 -7.63
C GLY A 94 4.14 2.45 -7.52
N LYS A 95 4.90 2.76 -6.46
CA LYS A 95 5.56 4.05 -6.24
C LYS A 95 7.09 3.96 -6.27
N TRP A 96 7.66 2.77 -6.40
CA TRP A 96 9.11 2.58 -6.31
C TRP A 96 9.88 3.25 -7.47
N ASP A 97 9.34 3.19 -8.69
CA ASP A 97 9.93 3.84 -9.88
C ASP A 97 9.96 5.37 -9.80
N SER A 98 9.01 5.95 -9.06
CA SER A 98 8.87 7.40 -8.94
C SER A 98 9.46 7.96 -7.63
N ARG A 99 9.94 7.10 -6.73
CA ARG A 99 10.54 7.49 -5.45
C ARG A 99 12.05 7.57 -5.58
N GLU A 100 12.57 8.75 -5.80
CA GLU A 100 14.01 9.01 -5.77
C GLU A 100 14.54 8.91 -4.35
N LEU A 101 15.76 8.40 -4.20
CA LEU A 101 16.46 8.26 -2.93
C LEU A 101 17.38 9.43 -2.67
N GLU A 102 17.35 9.93 -1.45
CA GLU A 102 18.21 11.00 -0.97
C GLU A 102 19.29 10.44 -0.02
N GLY A 103 20.43 11.15 0.06
CA GLY A 103 21.50 10.75 0.97
C GLY A 103 21.07 10.77 2.43
N GLY A 104 21.42 9.71 3.17
CA GLY A 104 21.10 9.56 4.58
C GLY A 104 19.75 8.93 4.89
N GLU A 105 18.91 8.65 3.90
CA GLU A 105 17.65 7.97 4.10
C GLU A 105 17.84 6.53 4.58
N LYS A 106 16.90 6.06 5.41
CA LYS A 106 16.87 4.70 5.94
C LYS A 106 15.85 3.86 5.18
N VAL A 107 16.35 2.93 4.38
CA VAL A 107 15.53 1.97 3.64
C VAL A 107 15.48 0.65 4.38
N THR A 108 14.30 0.22 4.79
CA THR A 108 14.08 -1.09 5.41
C THR A 108 13.27 -1.95 4.47
N VAL A 109 13.83 -3.11 4.11
CA VAL A 109 13.21 -4.11 3.25
C VAL A 109 12.98 -5.38 4.04
N LYS A 110 11.81 -5.98 3.87
CA LYS A 110 11.39 -7.25 4.48
C LYS A 110 10.57 -8.06 3.46
N ASP A 111 10.28 -9.30 3.83
CA ASP A 111 9.37 -10.16 3.06
C ASP A 111 8.09 -9.44 2.69
N GLY A 112 7.58 -9.79 1.53
CA GLY A 112 6.32 -9.27 1.00
C GLY A 112 5.15 -9.62 1.90
N ARG A 113 4.11 -8.82 1.84
CA ARG A 113 2.88 -9.04 2.62
C ARG A 113 1.84 -9.73 1.78
N ASN A 114 1.01 -10.51 2.43
CA ASN A 114 -0.19 -11.05 1.81
C ASN A 114 -1.07 -9.91 1.31
N ALA A 115 -1.66 -10.10 0.15
CA ALA A 115 -2.61 -9.18 -0.45
C ALA A 115 -3.94 -9.90 -0.66
N TYR A 116 -5.05 -9.21 -0.46
CA TYR A 116 -6.34 -9.75 -0.82
C TYR A 116 -6.61 -9.53 -2.31
N GLU A 117 -7.38 -10.45 -2.89
CA GLU A 117 -7.93 -10.24 -4.22
C GLU A 117 -8.76 -8.96 -4.29
N LYS A 118 -9.01 -8.47 -5.50
CA LYS A 118 -10.00 -7.43 -5.68
C LYS A 118 -11.36 -7.93 -5.21
N HIS A 119 -12.08 -7.07 -4.50
CA HIS A 119 -13.38 -7.40 -3.94
C HIS A 119 -14.30 -6.19 -3.98
N GLU A 120 -15.59 -6.48 -4.04
CA GLU A 120 -16.65 -5.51 -3.85
C GLU A 120 -17.09 -5.52 -2.40
N VAL A 121 -17.46 -4.35 -1.88
CA VAL A 121 -18.03 -4.22 -0.54
C VAL A 121 -19.54 -4.04 -0.69
N GLN A 122 -20.29 -5.00 -0.17
CA GLN A 122 -21.75 -4.98 -0.20
C GLN A 122 -22.29 -4.77 1.22
N ALA A 123 -23.15 -3.79 1.39
CA ALA A 123 -23.84 -3.56 2.65
C ALA A 123 -25.00 -4.55 2.78
N THR A 124 -25.06 -5.27 3.90
CA THR A 124 -26.16 -6.15 4.26
C THR A 124 -26.91 -5.59 5.46
N THR A 125 -28.23 -5.60 5.38
CA THR A 125 -29.09 -5.13 6.46
C THR A 125 -29.22 -6.22 7.54
N ILE A 126 -29.08 -5.81 8.81
CA ILE A 126 -29.35 -6.66 9.96
C ILE A 126 -30.73 -6.27 10.52
N GLU A 127 -31.68 -7.19 10.45
CA GLU A 127 -33.01 -6.91 10.95
C GLU A 127 -33.06 -6.98 12.50
N PRO A 128 -33.78 -6.05 13.14
CA PRO A 128 -34.01 -6.10 14.57
C PRO A 128 -34.88 -7.28 14.97
N LYS A 129 -34.60 -7.86 16.10
CA LYS A 129 -35.44 -8.94 16.68
C LYS A 129 -36.50 -8.35 17.55
N LEU A 130 -37.67 -8.99 17.52
CA LEU A 130 -38.75 -8.70 18.47
C LEU A 130 -38.45 -9.44 19.79
N LYS A 131 -38.32 -8.70 20.89
CA LYS A 131 -38.26 -9.23 22.25
C LYS A 131 -39.56 -8.94 22.94
N VAL A 132 -40.14 -9.97 23.57
CA VAL A 132 -41.33 -9.85 24.38
C VAL A 132 -40.92 -10.06 25.85
N GLU A 133 -41.18 -9.07 26.70
CA GLU A 133 -40.85 -9.09 28.10
C GLU A 133 -42.15 -9.07 28.92
N GLY A 134 -42.19 -9.91 29.97
CA GLY A 134 -43.36 -10.02 30.84
C GLY A 134 -44.33 -11.16 30.45
N THR A 135 -45.44 -11.27 31.18
CA THR A 135 -46.51 -12.25 30.99
C THR A 135 -47.85 -11.54 30.91
N GLY A 136 -48.74 -12.04 30.02
CA GLY A 136 -50.05 -11.44 29.83
C GLY A 136 -50.30 -10.92 28.44
N ALA A 137 -51.21 -9.97 28.26
CA ALA A 137 -51.52 -9.35 26.99
C ALA A 137 -50.47 -8.31 26.62
N ILE A 138 -50.19 -8.16 25.33
CA ILE A 138 -49.34 -7.09 24.81
C ILE A 138 -50.09 -5.77 24.91
N GLU A 139 -49.57 -4.84 25.69
CA GLU A 139 -50.20 -3.56 25.91
C GLU A 139 -49.73 -2.51 24.90
N TYR A 140 -48.41 -2.39 24.75
CA TYR A 140 -47.79 -1.46 23.77
C TYR A 140 -46.35 -1.82 23.44
N VAL A 141 -45.84 -1.27 22.35
CA VAL A 141 -44.44 -1.36 21.99
C VAL A 141 -43.69 -0.22 22.67
N LYS A 142 -42.69 -0.55 23.50
CA LYS A 142 -41.93 0.43 24.25
C LYS A 142 -40.88 1.11 23.43
N THR A 143 -40.19 0.34 22.60
CA THR A 143 -39.17 0.83 21.67
C THR A 143 -39.29 0.13 20.32
N TRP A 144 -39.06 0.88 19.28
CA TRP A 144 -38.97 0.31 17.92
C TRP A 144 -37.55 -0.14 17.66
N GLY A 145 -37.39 -1.29 17.07
CA GLY A 145 -36.10 -1.77 16.61
C GLY A 145 -35.57 -0.92 15.47
N VAL A 146 -34.26 -0.73 15.46
CA VAL A 146 -33.56 -0.03 14.37
C VAL A 146 -32.75 -1.05 13.62
N GLN A 147 -32.85 -1.01 12.29
CA GLN A 147 -32.02 -1.87 11.43
C GLN A 147 -30.54 -1.56 11.61
N GLY A 148 -29.75 -2.62 11.74
CA GLY A 148 -28.31 -2.54 11.67
C GLY A 148 -27.79 -2.78 10.25
N ARG A 149 -26.49 -2.72 10.09
CA ARG A 149 -25.82 -3.04 8.82
C ARG A 149 -24.51 -3.77 9.07
N SER A 150 -24.13 -4.62 8.16
CA SER A 150 -22.80 -5.20 8.08
C SER A 150 -22.27 -5.04 6.66
N GLU A 151 -20.96 -5.07 6.52
CA GLU A 151 -20.29 -5.07 5.23
C GLU A 151 -19.79 -6.47 4.91
N VAL A 152 -20.16 -6.94 3.72
CA VAL A 152 -19.73 -8.22 3.18
C VAL A 152 -18.78 -7.96 2.02
N TRP A 153 -17.60 -8.55 2.07
CA TRP A 153 -16.66 -8.54 0.96
C TRP A 153 -16.97 -9.70 0.03
N VAL A 154 -17.11 -9.39 -1.26
CA VAL A 154 -17.33 -10.38 -2.33
C VAL A 154 -16.11 -10.40 -3.22
N GLY A 155 -15.37 -11.51 -3.23
CA GLY A 155 -14.16 -11.66 -4.02
C GLY A 155 -14.46 -11.78 -5.52
N GLU A 156 -13.84 -10.94 -6.35
CA GLU A 156 -14.04 -10.95 -7.81
C GLU A 156 -13.53 -12.24 -8.45
N ARG A 157 -12.51 -12.83 -7.90
CA ARG A 157 -11.79 -13.97 -8.46
C ARG A 157 -12.26 -15.30 -7.91
N SER A 158 -12.43 -15.36 -6.59
CA SER A 158 -12.85 -16.57 -5.89
C SER A 158 -14.36 -16.77 -5.90
N GLY A 159 -15.14 -15.68 -6.06
CA GLY A 159 -16.59 -15.66 -5.85
C GLY A 159 -17.00 -15.88 -4.40
N LYS A 160 -16.03 -15.91 -3.47
CA LYS A 160 -16.29 -16.11 -2.05
C LYS A 160 -16.78 -14.83 -1.39
N THR A 161 -17.47 -15.02 -0.28
CA THR A 161 -18.00 -13.91 0.53
C THR A 161 -17.48 -14.04 1.95
N GLN A 162 -17.20 -12.91 2.59
CA GLN A 162 -16.77 -12.86 3.99
C GLN A 162 -17.29 -11.60 4.64
N ASP A 163 -17.87 -11.75 5.85
CA ASP A 163 -18.26 -10.61 6.68
C ASP A 163 -16.99 -9.89 7.15
N ARG A 164 -16.77 -8.71 6.64
CA ARG A 164 -15.64 -7.84 6.98
C ARG A 164 -16.08 -6.39 6.90
N GLY A 165 -15.45 -5.57 7.72
CA GLY A 165 -15.76 -4.15 7.76
C GLY A 165 -16.53 -3.73 9.00
N GLU A 166 -17.18 -2.59 8.92
CA GLU A 166 -17.92 -2.03 10.05
C GLU A 166 -19.25 -2.75 10.24
N VAL A 167 -19.51 -3.20 11.47
CA VAL A 167 -20.79 -3.78 11.85
C VAL A 167 -21.51 -2.80 12.77
N VAL A 168 -22.66 -2.30 12.31
CA VAL A 168 -23.60 -1.55 13.15
C VAL A 168 -24.70 -2.52 13.58
N PRO A 169 -24.76 -2.88 14.86
CA PRO A 169 -25.76 -3.85 15.32
C PRO A 169 -27.17 -3.29 15.20
N ALA A 170 -28.14 -4.16 14.95
CA ALA A 170 -29.54 -3.81 15.04
C ALA A 170 -29.93 -3.58 16.51
N THR A 171 -30.82 -2.62 16.75
CA THR A 171 -31.45 -2.43 18.07
C THR A 171 -32.78 -3.18 18.10
N ASP A 172 -32.93 -4.12 19.04
CA ASP A 172 -34.12 -4.92 19.12
C ASP A 172 -35.37 -4.08 19.49
N CYS A 173 -36.51 -4.54 19.01
CA CYS A 173 -37.79 -4.01 19.38
C CYS A 173 -38.27 -4.72 20.69
N VAL A 174 -38.53 -3.94 21.74
CA VAL A 174 -39.00 -4.48 23.04
C VAL A 174 -40.47 -4.21 23.18
N VAL A 175 -41.24 -5.26 23.45
CA VAL A 175 -42.67 -5.22 23.73
C VAL A 175 -42.87 -5.59 25.20
N GLU A 176 -43.48 -4.73 25.94
CA GLU A 176 -43.91 -5.03 27.32
C GLU A 176 -45.31 -5.64 27.31
N CYS A 177 -45.48 -6.70 28.10
CA CYS A 177 -46.78 -7.32 28.36
C CYS A 177 -47.27 -6.90 29.74
N ALA A 178 -48.48 -6.37 29.81
CA ALA A 178 -49.12 -6.12 31.08
C ALA A 178 -49.60 -7.43 31.71
N SER A 179 -49.39 -7.60 33.01
CA SER A 179 -50.06 -8.68 33.76
C SER A 179 -51.49 -8.25 34.04
N VAL A 180 -52.42 -9.03 33.56
CA VAL A 180 -53.85 -8.87 33.87
C VAL A 180 -54.18 -9.49 35.23
#